data_746f4f21c9e96caeedc28ef5edfb4f97
#
_entry.id   746f4f21c9e96caeedc28ef5edfb4f97
#
_cell.length_a   1.000
_cell.length_b   1.000
_cell.length_c   1.000
_cell.angle_alpha   90.00
_cell.angle_beta   90.00
_cell.angle_gamma   90.00
#
_symmetry.space_group_name_H-M   'P 1'
#
loop_
_entity.id
_entity.type
_entity.pdbx_description
1 polymer ?
#
loop_
_entity_poly.entity_id
_entity_poly.type
_entity_poly.pdbx_seq_one_letter_code
_entity_poly.pdbx_strand_id
1 'polypeptide(L)'
;MNAEAMYIVNAFLPEIVLVALALLVLAVDLLLPKANCRKGLALIAAVACLFVAGLAARQWMTANTESVPAFVQRELITSTRESAAAVYWQVSFGQMPLPKGVSFTEMNNIIATVNMGVNRMSTADARALVIGYQKLQRAIPTLKPLHIGLTNPALGVWWLFANDSFAAAFKVIFALALFLVLLLSVRYPVERYRGEFIAMLLFAAFGLMVMVNSHDLVVLFLGLELASVCLYVLTGWQKGDAYSAESGTKYLLLASLASAFFIYGASLLFVKFGTTHLLMLSGLITGPEPLVLVGLLMLLVGFAFKVAAAPFHLWAPDVYQGAPISTVAFLSTASKAAGFAVLLRALTGGFFGLSAQWWALISIMAALSMLIGNLVALHQNNVKRMLAYSGIAQAGYILIAVGALGQAHLHGSVQPTLGMTAAILYLFLYTVGNIGAFAITGIVSREAGNSEMSAFAGLRWRAPMLAFAMALLLLSLGGIPLLAGFVGKWFIFLSAIYQGQYLLVLLGAALSVVSIYYYLLVIKQMYIIPAPEDAKPIRVGGIAALGLLIIVLLTALIGIYPLPFYELAKASATSL
;
A
#
# COMPACT_ATOMS: atom_id res chain seq x y z
N MET A 1 -6.18 -18.62 -27.44
CA MET A 1 -5.15 -17.80 -26.78
C MET A 1 -4.05 -18.78 -26.36
N ASN A 2 -2.79 -18.52 -26.68
CA ASN A 2 -1.69 -19.40 -26.26
C ASN A 2 -1.44 -19.26 -24.74
N ALA A 3 -0.68 -20.20 -24.14
CA ALA A 3 -0.43 -20.22 -22.68
C ALA A 3 0.20 -18.92 -22.16
N GLU A 4 1.05 -18.29 -22.97
CA GLU A 4 1.73 -17.03 -22.63
C GLU A 4 0.76 -15.84 -22.55
N ALA A 5 -0.12 -15.69 -23.56
CA ALA A 5 -1.15 -14.65 -23.55
C ALA A 5 -2.14 -14.85 -22.40
N MET A 6 -2.47 -16.10 -22.07
CA MET A 6 -3.33 -16.42 -20.94
C MET A 6 -2.69 -16.09 -19.60
N TYR A 7 -1.37 -16.31 -19.46
CA TYR A 7 -0.61 -15.91 -18.28
C TYR A 7 -0.64 -14.39 -18.09
N ILE A 8 -0.33 -13.60 -19.15
CA ILE A 8 -0.36 -12.14 -19.09
C ILE A 8 -1.73 -11.63 -18.69
N VAL A 9 -2.80 -12.13 -19.32
CA VAL A 9 -4.17 -11.72 -18.99
C VAL A 9 -4.52 -12.06 -17.55
N ASN A 10 -4.20 -13.25 -17.06
CA ASN A 10 -4.49 -13.65 -15.69
C ASN A 10 -3.71 -12.83 -14.66
N ALA A 11 -2.45 -12.49 -14.94
CA ALA A 11 -1.61 -11.69 -14.06
C ALA A 11 -2.15 -10.27 -13.83
N PHE A 12 -2.80 -9.68 -14.84
CA PHE A 12 -3.32 -8.32 -14.81
C PHE A 12 -4.85 -8.23 -14.86
N LEU A 13 -5.57 -9.32 -14.65
CA LEU A 13 -7.03 -9.34 -14.82
C LEU A 13 -7.76 -8.29 -13.97
N PRO A 14 -7.46 -8.10 -12.68
CA PRO A 14 -8.07 -7.03 -11.88
C PRO A 14 -7.79 -5.63 -12.44
N GLU A 15 -6.57 -5.38 -12.88
CA GLU A 15 -6.10 -4.11 -13.44
C GLU A 15 -6.77 -3.82 -14.79
N ILE A 16 -6.86 -4.82 -15.66
CA ILE A 16 -7.54 -4.72 -16.97
C ILE A 16 -9.01 -4.36 -16.79
N VAL A 17 -9.68 -5.01 -15.83
CA VAL A 17 -11.09 -4.74 -15.52
C VAL A 17 -11.27 -3.32 -14.99
N LEU A 18 -10.36 -2.82 -14.15
CA LEU A 18 -10.42 -1.43 -13.66
C LEU A 18 -10.27 -0.41 -14.79
N VAL A 19 -9.34 -0.61 -15.71
CA VAL A 19 -9.16 0.30 -16.86
C VAL A 19 -10.39 0.25 -17.78
N ALA A 20 -10.87 -0.94 -18.10
CA ALA A 20 -12.08 -1.10 -18.89
C ALA A 20 -13.30 -0.41 -18.25
N LEU A 21 -13.45 -0.55 -16.93
CA LEU A 21 -14.49 0.14 -16.16
C LEU A 21 -14.32 1.67 -16.20
N ALA A 22 -13.11 2.19 -16.07
CA ALA A 22 -12.84 3.62 -16.16
C ALA A 22 -13.25 4.18 -17.54
N LEU A 23 -12.86 3.50 -18.61
CA LEU A 23 -13.22 3.88 -19.97
C LEU A 23 -14.74 3.77 -20.21
N LEU A 24 -15.39 2.72 -19.70
CA LEU A 24 -16.83 2.55 -19.77
C LEU A 24 -17.56 3.68 -19.04
N VAL A 25 -17.13 4.04 -17.83
CA VAL A 25 -17.70 5.15 -17.05
C VAL A 25 -17.58 6.46 -17.82
N LEU A 26 -16.44 6.75 -18.43
CA LEU A 26 -16.24 7.94 -19.25
C LEU A 26 -17.17 7.93 -20.48
N ALA A 27 -17.26 6.82 -21.20
CA ALA A 27 -18.11 6.68 -22.37
C ALA A 27 -19.60 6.87 -22.00
N VAL A 28 -20.04 6.25 -20.92
CA VAL A 28 -21.43 6.35 -20.44
C VAL A 28 -21.75 7.79 -19.98
N ASP A 29 -20.83 8.47 -19.25
CA ASP A 29 -21.05 9.87 -18.82
C ASP A 29 -21.10 10.83 -20.01
N LEU A 30 -20.37 10.56 -21.08
CA LEU A 30 -20.38 11.34 -22.32
C LEU A 30 -21.70 11.18 -23.11
N LEU A 31 -22.23 9.96 -23.14
CA LEU A 31 -23.38 9.58 -23.96
C LEU A 31 -24.74 9.84 -23.29
N LEU A 32 -24.80 9.88 -21.94
CA LEU A 32 -26.07 10.02 -21.22
C LEU A 32 -26.46 11.47 -20.93
N PRO A 33 -27.78 11.83 -21.06
CA PRO A 33 -28.28 13.16 -20.70
C PRO A 33 -28.14 13.45 -19.20
N LYS A 34 -27.83 14.70 -18.90
CA LYS A 34 -27.12 15.20 -17.72
C LYS A 34 -27.73 15.02 -16.31
N ALA A 35 -28.99 14.65 -16.09
CA ALA A 35 -29.55 14.89 -14.75
C ALA A 35 -29.76 13.65 -13.85
N ASN A 36 -30.33 12.55 -14.36
CA ASN A 36 -30.75 11.42 -13.50
C ASN A 36 -29.87 10.16 -13.58
N CYS A 37 -29.14 9.96 -14.67
CA CYS A 37 -28.34 8.74 -14.87
C CYS A 37 -27.02 8.74 -14.12
N ARG A 38 -26.49 9.90 -13.76
CA ARG A 38 -25.19 10.06 -13.11
C ARG A 38 -25.10 9.49 -11.69
N LYS A 39 -26.23 9.39 -10.97
CA LYS A 39 -26.26 8.72 -9.65
C LYS A 39 -26.01 7.22 -9.77
N GLY A 40 -26.48 6.62 -10.85
CA GLY A 40 -26.26 5.21 -11.15
C GLY A 40 -24.80 4.85 -11.45
N LEU A 41 -24.02 5.76 -12.06
CA LEU A 41 -22.62 5.51 -12.40
C LEU A 41 -21.75 5.16 -11.18
N ALA A 42 -21.89 5.91 -10.08
CA ALA A 42 -21.12 5.61 -8.87
C ALA A 42 -21.49 4.26 -8.26
N LEU A 43 -22.78 3.89 -8.32
CA LEU A 43 -23.25 2.59 -7.83
C LEU A 43 -22.77 1.44 -8.74
N ILE A 44 -22.86 1.61 -10.06
CA ILE A 44 -22.36 0.62 -11.03
C ILE A 44 -20.84 0.44 -10.86
N ALA A 45 -20.09 1.52 -10.77
CA ALA A 45 -18.66 1.48 -10.52
C ALA A 45 -18.33 0.81 -9.17
N ALA A 46 -19.08 1.10 -8.10
CA ALA A 46 -18.90 0.46 -6.80
C ALA A 46 -19.13 -1.06 -6.88
N VAL A 47 -20.24 -1.51 -7.50
CA VAL A 47 -20.54 -2.94 -7.67
C VAL A 47 -19.46 -3.63 -8.51
N ALA A 48 -18.99 -3.00 -9.59
CA ALA A 48 -17.89 -3.53 -10.39
C ALA A 48 -16.57 -3.64 -9.61
N CYS A 49 -16.32 -2.76 -8.64
CA CYS A 49 -15.15 -2.87 -7.75
C CYS A 49 -15.23 -4.10 -6.84
N LEU A 50 -16.42 -4.58 -6.44
CA LEU A 50 -16.56 -5.87 -5.75
C LEU A 50 -16.15 -7.03 -6.65
N PHE A 51 -16.47 -6.97 -7.94
CA PHE A 51 -16.02 -7.97 -8.91
C PHE A 51 -14.49 -7.96 -9.02
N VAL A 52 -13.87 -6.78 -9.11
CA VAL A 52 -12.40 -6.63 -9.09
C VAL A 52 -11.80 -7.19 -7.81
N ALA A 53 -12.41 -6.94 -6.64
CA ALA A 53 -11.98 -7.52 -5.38
C ALA A 53 -12.07 -9.06 -5.41
N GLY A 54 -13.13 -9.61 -6.00
CA GLY A 54 -13.29 -11.06 -6.20
C GLY A 54 -12.22 -11.66 -7.10
N LEU A 55 -11.85 -10.98 -8.19
CA LEU A 55 -10.74 -11.41 -9.06
C LEU A 55 -9.40 -11.38 -8.32
N ALA A 56 -9.12 -10.33 -7.54
CA ALA A 56 -7.92 -10.23 -6.73
C ALA A 56 -7.88 -11.29 -5.62
N ALA A 57 -9.02 -11.59 -4.99
CA ALA A 57 -9.13 -12.68 -4.02
C ALA A 57 -8.87 -14.05 -4.67
N ARG A 58 -9.35 -14.27 -5.89
CA ARG A 58 -9.02 -15.47 -6.66
C ARG A 58 -7.53 -15.56 -6.95
N GLN A 59 -6.89 -14.47 -7.40
CA GLN A 59 -5.43 -14.42 -7.56
C GLN A 59 -4.71 -14.76 -6.26
N TRP A 60 -5.17 -14.23 -5.12
CA TRP A 60 -4.62 -14.53 -3.80
C TRP A 60 -4.68 -16.03 -3.46
N MET A 61 -5.81 -16.69 -3.75
CA MET A 61 -5.98 -18.14 -3.51
C MET A 61 -5.08 -18.99 -4.41
N THR A 62 -4.84 -18.57 -5.66
CA THR A 62 -4.08 -19.36 -6.64
C THR A 62 -2.58 -19.05 -6.61
N ALA A 63 -2.16 -17.87 -6.19
CA ALA A 63 -0.77 -17.43 -6.23
C ALA A 63 0.20 -18.34 -5.45
N ASN A 64 -0.26 -18.95 -4.36
CA ASN A 64 0.56 -19.86 -3.56
C ASN A 64 0.61 -21.29 -4.11
N THR A 65 -0.23 -21.63 -5.10
CA THR A 65 -0.33 -22.97 -5.69
C THR A 65 0.27 -23.04 -7.09
N GLU A 66 0.49 -21.89 -7.73
CA GLU A 66 1.04 -21.84 -9.08
C GLU A 66 2.55 -22.07 -9.08
N SER A 67 2.98 -23.16 -9.71
CA SER A 67 4.37 -23.36 -10.11
C SER A 67 4.78 -22.33 -11.18
N VAL A 68 6.08 -22.09 -11.34
CA VAL A 68 6.58 -21.27 -12.46
C VAL A 68 6.00 -21.80 -13.77
N PRO A 69 5.44 -20.95 -14.63
CA PRO A 69 4.88 -21.39 -15.91
C PRO A 69 5.89 -22.20 -16.73
N ALA A 70 5.44 -23.29 -17.35
CA ALA A 70 6.33 -24.22 -18.07
C ALA A 70 7.13 -23.53 -19.19
N PHE A 71 6.58 -22.49 -19.83
CA PHE A 71 7.30 -21.72 -20.85
C PHE A 71 8.46 -20.91 -20.23
N VAL A 72 8.28 -20.37 -19.01
CA VAL A 72 9.32 -19.63 -18.27
C VAL A 72 10.43 -20.62 -17.85
N GLN A 73 10.07 -21.77 -17.31
CA GLN A 73 11.02 -22.81 -16.92
C GLN A 73 11.86 -23.28 -18.12
N ARG A 74 11.22 -23.54 -19.25
CA ARG A 74 11.89 -23.95 -20.49
C ARG A 74 12.89 -22.90 -20.96
N GLU A 75 12.48 -21.62 -20.99
CA GLU A 75 13.33 -20.52 -21.44
C GLU A 75 14.54 -20.34 -20.53
N LEU A 76 14.33 -20.32 -19.19
CA LEU A 76 15.41 -20.22 -18.21
C LEU A 76 16.40 -21.36 -18.30
N ILE A 77 15.92 -22.61 -18.39
CA ILE A 77 16.77 -23.79 -18.51
C ILE A 77 17.57 -23.76 -19.83
N THR A 78 16.90 -23.45 -20.94
CA THR A 78 17.57 -23.44 -22.25
C THR A 78 18.63 -22.36 -22.35
N SER A 79 18.36 -21.15 -21.82
CA SER A 79 19.29 -20.03 -21.91
C SER A 79 20.48 -20.14 -20.94
N THR A 80 20.34 -20.90 -19.84
CA THR A 80 21.38 -20.98 -18.80
C THR A 80 22.20 -22.28 -18.82
N ARG A 81 21.63 -23.38 -19.34
CA ARG A 81 22.15 -24.75 -19.19
C ARG A 81 23.57 -24.92 -19.70
N GLU A 82 23.80 -24.58 -20.95
CA GLU A 82 25.11 -24.81 -21.60
C GLU A 82 26.22 -23.96 -20.95
N SER A 83 25.91 -22.67 -20.71
CA SER A 83 26.87 -21.72 -20.18
C SER A 83 27.22 -21.99 -18.71
N ALA A 84 26.21 -22.30 -17.88
CA ALA A 84 26.43 -22.62 -16.47
C ALA A 84 27.17 -23.95 -16.29
N ALA A 85 26.83 -24.97 -17.08
CA ALA A 85 27.50 -26.27 -17.05
C ALA A 85 28.97 -26.16 -17.44
N ALA A 86 29.29 -25.39 -18.49
CA ALA A 86 30.68 -25.20 -18.92
C ALA A 86 31.55 -24.57 -17.81
N VAL A 87 31.06 -23.52 -17.15
CA VAL A 87 31.77 -22.88 -16.03
C VAL A 87 31.90 -23.82 -14.83
N TYR A 88 30.83 -24.54 -14.49
CA TYR A 88 30.86 -25.52 -13.39
C TYR A 88 31.95 -26.55 -13.58
N TRP A 89 32.04 -27.14 -14.77
CA TRP A 89 33.07 -28.16 -15.06
C TRP A 89 34.48 -27.57 -15.01
N GLN A 90 34.71 -26.38 -15.59
CA GLN A 90 36.02 -25.72 -15.54
C GLN A 90 36.48 -25.42 -14.10
N VAL A 91 35.59 -24.96 -13.23
CA VAL A 91 35.90 -24.74 -11.81
C VAL A 91 36.09 -26.03 -11.06
N SER A 92 35.21 -27.04 -11.28
CA SER A 92 35.25 -28.32 -10.57
C SER A 92 36.53 -29.14 -10.91
N PHE A 93 37.04 -29.00 -12.12
CA PHE A 93 38.30 -29.62 -12.54
C PHE A 93 39.56 -28.77 -12.33
N GLY A 94 39.42 -27.63 -11.62
CA GLY A 94 40.54 -26.73 -11.33
C GLY A 94 41.13 -26.01 -12.55
N GLN A 95 40.43 -26.01 -13.68
CA GLN A 95 40.84 -25.31 -14.91
C GLN A 95 40.60 -23.82 -14.83
N MET A 96 39.72 -23.39 -13.93
CA MET A 96 39.37 -21.99 -13.67
C MET A 96 39.21 -21.77 -12.16
N PRO A 97 39.72 -20.65 -11.59
CA PRO A 97 39.44 -20.30 -10.22
C PRO A 97 37.94 -19.94 -10.04
N LEU A 98 37.42 -20.14 -8.82
CA LEU A 98 36.06 -19.75 -8.50
C LEU A 98 35.82 -18.25 -8.80
N PRO A 99 34.80 -17.88 -9.58
CA PRO A 99 34.57 -16.50 -9.96
C PRO A 99 34.33 -15.60 -8.73
N LYS A 100 34.91 -14.40 -8.73
CA LYS A 100 34.76 -13.46 -7.61
C LYS A 100 33.29 -13.14 -7.35
N GLY A 101 32.87 -13.27 -6.08
CA GLY A 101 31.50 -12.97 -5.68
C GLY A 101 30.49 -14.11 -5.89
N VAL A 102 30.92 -15.27 -6.33
CA VAL A 102 30.10 -16.49 -6.46
C VAL A 102 30.68 -17.57 -5.54
N SER A 103 29.85 -18.14 -4.68
CA SER A 103 30.24 -19.28 -3.83
C SER A 103 30.10 -20.61 -4.60
N PHE A 104 30.83 -21.63 -4.16
CA PHE A 104 30.70 -23.01 -4.73
C PHE A 104 29.28 -23.56 -4.51
N THR A 105 28.66 -23.21 -3.39
CA THR A 105 27.27 -23.56 -3.07
C THR A 105 26.29 -22.92 -4.03
N GLU A 106 26.45 -21.64 -4.35
CA GLU A 106 25.60 -20.95 -5.34
C GLU A 106 25.73 -21.59 -6.73
N MET A 107 26.95 -21.95 -7.13
CA MET A 107 27.19 -22.60 -8.41
C MET A 107 26.57 -24.01 -8.46
N ASN A 108 26.67 -24.77 -7.39
CA ASN A 108 25.99 -26.09 -7.27
C ASN A 108 24.47 -25.93 -7.34
N ASN A 109 23.90 -24.90 -6.70
CA ASN A 109 22.47 -24.62 -6.74
C ASN A 109 22.01 -24.26 -8.16
N ILE A 110 22.77 -23.45 -8.90
CA ILE A 110 22.48 -23.13 -10.31
C ILE A 110 22.38 -24.44 -11.14
N ILE A 111 23.39 -25.31 -11.03
CA ILE A 111 23.42 -26.55 -11.78
C ILE A 111 22.31 -27.51 -11.36
N ALA A 112 22.06 -27.65 -10.04
CA ALA A 112 20.97 -28.46 -9.53
C ALA A 112 19.62 -27.97 -10.08
N THR A 113 19.37 -26.68 -10.05
CA THR A 113 18.12 -26.08 -10.56
C THR A 113 17.96 -26.28 -12.07
N VAL A 114 19.03 -26.08 -12.85
CA VAL A 114 19.02 -26.35 -14.30
C VAL A 114 18.74 -27.82 -14.63
N ASN A 115 19.17 -28.73 -13.77
CA ASN A 115 18.97 -30.19 -13.94
C ASN A 115 17.63 -30.71 -13.41
N MET A 116 16.84 -29.90 -12.65
CA MET A 116 15.50 -30.30 -12.16
C MET A 116 14.50 -30.63 -13.28
N GLY A 117 14.69 -30.06 -14.46
CA GLY A 117 13.81 -30.26 -15.61
C GLY A 117 12.55 -29.37 -15.57
N VAL A 118 11.87 -29.33 -16.72
CA VAL A 118 10.64 -28.56 -16.90
C VAL A 118 9.52 -29.15 -16.03
N ASN A 119 8.69 -28.30 -15.44
CA ASN A 119 7.56 -28.61 -14.54
C ASN A 119 7.92 -29.01 -13.08
N ARG A 120 9.17 -28.89 -12.66
CA ARG A 120 9.59 -29.15 -11.27
C ARG A 120 10.17 -27.95 -10.55
N MET A 121 10.39 -26.84 -11.26
CA MET A 121 11.02 -25.63 -10.72
C MET A 121 9.99 -24.78 -9.97
N SER A 122 10.26 -24.48 -8.71
CA SER A 122 9.47 -23.50 -7.94
C SER A 122 9.80 -22.06 -8.36
N THR A 123 8.96 -21.11 -7.98
CA THR A 123 9.23 -19.68 -8.21
C THR A 123 10.51 -19.22 -7.51
N ALA A 124 10.80 -19.78 -6.32
CA ALA A 124 12.05 -19.51 -5.59
C ALA A 124 13.27 -20.04 -6.34
N ASP A 125 13.21 -21.26 -6.89
CA ASP A 125 14.28 -21.86 -7.67
C ASP A 125 14.55 -21.08 -8.95
N ALA A 126 13.50 -20.68 -9.67
CA ALA A 126 13.64 -19.87 -10.89
C ALA A 126 14.29 -18.51 -10.62
N ARG A 127 13.89 -17.84 -9.52
CA ARG A 127 14.49 -16.59 -9.09
C ARG A 127 15.96 -16.76 -8.68
N ALA A 128 16.26 -17.79 -7.89
CA ALA A 128 17.61 -18.12 -7.48
C ALA A 128 18.52 -18.42 -8.68
N LEU A 129 18.00 -19.14 -9.68
CA LEU A 129 18.71 -19.43 -10.92
C LEU A 129 19.07 -18.14 -11.68
N VAL A 130 18.12 -17.23 -11.86
CA VAL A 130 18.36 -15.96 -12.57
C VAL A 130 19.39 -15.12 -11.82
N ILE A 131 19.25 -14.94 -10.51
CA ILE A 131 20.18 -14.18 -9.68
C ILE A 131 21.58 -14.78 -9.73
N GLY A 132 21.69 -16.09 -9.53
CA GLY A 132 22.95 -16.81 -9.56
C GLY A 132 23.64 -16.73 -10.92
N TYR A 133 22.89 -16.92 -12.02
CA TYR A 133 23.43 -16.82 -13.37
C TYR A 133 23.92 -15.41 -13.71
N GLN A 134 23.21 -14.35 -13.29
CA GLN A 134 23.66 -12.98 -13.52
C GLN A 134 24.89 -12.61 -12.69
N LYS A 135 25.04 -13.14 -11.46
CA LYS A 135 26.31 -13.03 -10.71
C LYS A 135 27.45 -13.68 -11.48
N LEU A 136 27.23 -14.88 -12.01
CA LEU A 136 28.19 -15.59 -12.82
C LEU A 136 28.60 -14.81 -14.07
N GLN A 137 27.63 -14.24 -14.78
CA GLN A 137 27.84 -13.42 -15.98
C GLN A 137 28.67 -12.15 -15.70
N ARG A 138 28.47 -11.51 -14.54
CA ARG A 138 29.31 -10.36 -14.16
C ARG A 138 30.74 -10.74 -13.86
N ALA A 139 30.92 -11.90 -13.25
CA ALA A 139 32.24 -12.42 -12.95
C ALA A 139 32.94 -12.95 -14.21
N ILE A 140 32.18 -13.37 -15.22
CA ILE A 140 32.69 -13.93 -16.49
C ILE A 140 31.91 -13.25 -17.64
N PRO A 141 32.41 -12.09 -18.13
CA PRO A 141 31.70 -11.30 -19.16
C PRO A 141 31.51 -12.01 -20.51
N THR A 142 32.24 -13.09 -20.75
CA THR A 142 32.13 -13.92 -21.97
C THR A 142 30.91 -14.83 -21.99
N LEU A 143 30.22 -14.99 -20.84
CA LEU A 143 28.98 -15.76 -20.80
C LEU A 143 27.87 -15.09 -21.60
N LYS A 144 27.06 -15.91 -22.28
CA LYS A 144 25.87 -15.40 -23.02
C LYS A 144 24.98 -14.59 -22.07
N PRO A 145 24.58 -13.37 -22.44
CA PRO A 145 23.67 -12.58 -21.61
C PRO A 145 22.29 -13.25 -21.52
N LEU A 146 21.76 -13.24 -20.31
CA LEU A 146 20.38 -13.68 -20.07
C LEU A 146 19.43 -12.50 -20.38
N HIS A 147 18.83 -12.51 -21.56
CA HIS A 147 17.93 -11.46 -22.03
C HIS A 147 16.47 -11.77 -21.62
N ILE A 148 16.14 -11.53 -20.34
CA ILE A 148 14.79 -11.76 -19.85
C ILE A 148 13.85 -10.68 -20.41
N GLY A 149 12.82 -11.12 -21.13
CA GLY A 149 11.74 -10.25 -21.64
C GLY A 149 11.99 -9.60 -23.01
N LEU A 150 13.20 -9.65 -23.57
CA LEU A 150 13.44 -9.09 -24.90
C LEU A 150 12.90 -9.97 -26.02
N THR A 151 12.92 -11.29 -25.83
CA THR A 151 12.48 -12.29 -26.82
C THR A 151 11.07 -12.80 -26.55
N ASN A 152 10.63 -12.78 -25.30
CA ASN A 152 9.31 -13.26 -24.87
C ASN A 152 8.65 -12.27 -23.89
N PRO A 153 7.57 -11.55 -24.32
CA PRO A 153 6.87 -10.59 -23.46
C PRO A 153 6.30 -11.20 -22.18
N ALA A 154 5.87 -12.46 -22.19
CA ALA A 154 5.35 -13.13 -20.99
C ALA A 154 6.43 -13.39 -19.96
N LEU A 155 7.66 -13.67 -20.38
CA LEU A 155 8.83 -13.79 -19.49
C LEU A 155 9.17 -12.43 -18.88
N GLY A 156 9.10 -11.35 -19.67
CA GLY A 156 9.30 -9.99 -19.17
C GLY A 156 8.25 -9.59 -18.12
N VAL A 157 6.99 -9.91 -18.35
CA VAL A 157 5.90 -9.68 -17.39
C VAL A 157 6.14 -10.49 -16.11
N TRP A 158 6.48 -11.77 -16.22
CA TRP A 158 6.78 -12.60 -15.05
C TRP A 158 7.96 -12.04 -14.23
N TRP A 159 8.97 -11.49 -14.90
CA TRP A 159 10.14 -10.94 -14.23
C TRP A 159 9.87 -9.60 -13.55
N LEU A 160 9.23 -8.66 -14.24
CA LEU A 160 9.01 -7.30 -13.75
C LEU A 160 7.89 -7.19 -12.71
N PHE A 161 6.92 -8.14 -12.74
CA PHE A 161 5.72 -8.06 -11.91
C PHE A 161 5.58 -9.25 -10.97
N ALA A 162 5.27 -8.92 -9.71
CA ALA A 162 4.96 -9.91 -8.69
C ALA A 162 3.49 -10.36 -8.80
N ASN A 163 3.26 -11.61 -9.17
CA ASN A 163 1.94 -12.22 -9.06
C ASN A 163 1.89 -13.11 -7.81
N ASP A 164 2.05 -12.50 -6.64
CA ASP A 164 2.12 -13.17 -5.35
C ASP A 164 0.91 -12.84 -4.46
N SER A 165 0.72 -13.61 -3.40
CA SER A 165 -0.38 -13.41 -2.45
C SER A 165 -0.32 -12.06 -1.73
N PHE A 166 0.88 -11.51 -1.56
CA PHE A 166 1.06 -10.18 -0.99
C PHE A 166 0.44 -9.11 -1.89
N ALA A 167 0.78 -9.07 -3.16
CA ALA A 167 0.21 -8.13 -4.11
C ALA A 167 -1.31 -8.31 -4.23
N ALA A 168 -1.79 -9.55 -4.33
CA ALA A 168 -3.21 -9.86 -4.42
C ALA A 168 -4.00 -9.38 -3.19
N ALA A 169 -3.45 -9.52 -1.97
CA ALA A 169 -4.08 -9.02 -0.75
C ALA A 169 -4.24 -7.49 -0.79
N PHE A 170 -3.22 -6.76 -1.24
CA PHE A 170 -3.32 -5.30 -1.36
C PHE A 170 -4.29 -4.88 -2.47
N LYS A 171 -4.37 -5.61 -3.59
CA LYS A 171 -5.41 -5.37 -4.61
C LYS A 171 -6.82 -5.51 -4.03
N VAL A 172 -7.06 -6.49 -3.15
CA VAL A 172 -8.33 -6.62 -2.42
C VAL A 172 -8.58 -5.40 -1.54
N ILE A 173 -7.58 -4.92 -0.80
CA ILE A 173 -7.69 -3.71 0.03
C ILE A 173 -8.05 -2.49 -0.84
N PHE A 174 -7.39 -2.30 -1.97
CA PHE A 174 -7.65 -1.15 -2.86
C PHE A 174 -9.04 -1.22 -3.50
N ALA A 175 -9.46 -2.39 -3.96
CA ALA A 175 -10.79 -2.59 -4.55
C ALA A 175 -11.90 -2.39 -3.51
N LEU A 176 -11.71 -2.89 -2.28
CA LEU A 176 -12.62 -2.66 -1.16
C LEU A 176 -12.69 -1.19 -0.76
N ALA A 177 -11.54 -0.52 -0.65
CA ALA A 177 -11.48 0.91 -0.37
C ALA A 177 -12.23 1.73 -1.43
N LEU A 178 -11.98 1.43 -2.71
CA LEU A 178 -12.65 2.08 -3.83
C LEU A 178 -14.15 1.82 -3.82
N PHE A 179 -14.57 0.57 -3.58
CA PHE A 179 -15.99 0.21 -3.41
C PHE A 179 -16.66 1.05 -2.32
N LEU A 180 -16.07 1.11 -1.12
CA LEU A 180 -16.63 1.87 0.00
C LEU A 180 -16.68 3.37 -0.28
N VAL A 181 -15.62 3.93 -0.85
CA VAL A 181 -15.54 5.36 -1.22
C VAL A 181 -16.61 5.70 -2.26
N LEU A 182 -16.78 4.89 -3.30
CA LEU A 182 -17.78 5.10 -4.35
C LEU A 182 -19.21 4.95 -3.80
N LEU A 183 -19.45 3.94 -2.97
CA LEU A 183 -20.75 3.71 -2.33
C LEU A 183 -21.17 4.89 -1.45
N LEU A 184 -20.24 5.41 -0.66
CA LEU A 184 -20.45 6.57 0.21
C LEU A 184 -20.56 7.89 -0.58
N SER A 185 -20.00 7.93 -1.79
CA SER A 185 -20.00 9.12 -2.68
C SER A 185 -21.27 9.26 -3.53
N VAL A 186 -22.20 8.30 -3.53
CA VAL A 186 -23.41 8.32 -4.38
C VAL A 186 -24.26 9.58 -4.16
N ARG A 187 -24.29 10.12 -2.96
CA ARG A 187 -25.00 11.36 -2.62
C ARG A 187 -24.11 12.60 -2.49
N TYR A 188 -22.79 12.45 -2.56
CA TYR A 188 -21.91 13.64 -2.54
C TYR A 188 -21.93 14.29 -3.93
N PRO A 189 -22.32 15.56 -4.01
CA PRO A 189 -22.34 16.23 -5.29
C PRO A 189 -20.93 16.68 -5.68
N VAL A 190 -20.24 15.83 -6.38
CA VAL A 190 -19.40 16.31 -7.46
C VAL A 190 -20.37 16.48 -8.62
N GLU A 191 -21.19 17.55 -8.57
CA GLU A 191 -22.34 17.72 -9.47
C GLU A 191 -21.92 17.94 -10.92
N ARG A 192 -20.72 18.47 -11.12
CA ARG A 192 -20.14 18.71 -12.44
C ARG A 192 -19.00 17.75 -12.67
N TYR A 193 -18.96 17.07 -13.79
CA TYR A 193 -17.89 16.13 -14.19
C TYR A 193 -17.79 14.88 -13.31
N ARG A 194 -18.91 14.26 -12.98
CA ARG A 194 -18.95 13.11 -12.06
C ARG A 194 -18.31 11.85 -12.65
N GLY A 195 -18.49 11.59 -13.94
CA GLY A 195 -17.89 10.45 -14.62
C GLY A 195 -16.37 10.57 -14.65
N GLU A 196 -15.86 11.76 -14.94
CA GLU A 196 -14.42 12.02 -14.95
C GLU A 196 -13.82 11.86 -13.55
N PHE A 197 -14.52 12.30 -12.50
CA PHE A 197 -14.08 12.11 -11.11
C PHE A 197 -13.96 10.61 -10.75
N ILE A 198 -14.98 9.81 -11.09
CA ILE A 198 -14.99 8.37 -10.87
C ILE A 198 -13.88 7.68 -11.67
N ALA A 199 -13.72 8.05 -12.95
CA ALA A 199 -12.68 7.50 -13.80
C ALA A 199 -11.27 7.80 -13.27
N MET A 200 -11.03 9.01 -12.76
CA MET A 200 -9.75 9.37 -12.14
C MET A 200 -9.48 8.57 -10.86
N LEU A 201 -10.51 8.27 -10.05
CA LEU A 201 -10.36 7.37 -8.89
C LEU A 201 -10.01 5.93 -9.34
N LEU A 202 -10.63 5.44 -10.41
CA LEU A 202 -10.35 4.11 -10.98
C LEU A 202 -8.92 4.04 -11.55
N PHE A 203 -8.46 5.06 -12.27
CA PHE A 203 -7.08 5.15 -12.76
C PHE A 203 -6.08 5.29 -11.61
N ALA A 204 -6.41 6.02 -10.55
CA ALA A 204 -5.58 6.07 -9.36
C ALA A 204 -5.42 4.67 -8.74
N ALA A 205 -6.52 3.93 -8.58
CA ALA A 205 -6.47 2.55 -8.06
C ALA A 205 -5.68 1.61 -8.98
N PHE A 206 -5.81 1.74 -10.31
CA PHE A 206 -4.98 1.01 -11.27
C PHE A 206 -3.49 1.28 -11.04
N GLY A 207 -3.08 2.55 -10.91
CA GLY A 207 -1.70 2.92 -10.59
C GLY A 207 -1.21 2.29 -9.29
N LEU A 208 -2.05 2.25 -8.22
CA LEU A 208 -1.71 1.59 -6.95
C LEU A 208 -1.53 0.07 -7.12
N MET A 209 -2.34 -0.58 -7.97
CA MET A 209 -2.21 -2.01 -8.25
C MET A 209 -0.92 -2.31 -9.03
N VAL A 210 -0.59 -1.52 -10.06
CA VAL A 210 0.70 -1.63 -10.77
C VAL A 210 1.88 -1.45 -9.82
N MET A 211 1.81 -0.45 -8.94
CA MET A 211 2.84 -0.14 -7.96
C MET A 211 3.12 -1.33 -7.03
N VAL A 212 2.08 -1.95 -6.46
CA VAL A 212 2.25 -3.07 -5.51
C VAL A 212 2.69 -4.37 -6.19
N ASN A 213 2.38 -4.55 -7.47
CA ASN A 213 2.79 -5.70 -8.26
C ASN A 213 4.26 -5.63 -8.72
N SER A 214 4.95 -4.51 -8.55
CA SER A 214 6.26 -4.33 -9.16
C SER A 214 7.38 -5.03 -8.38
N HIS A 215 8.27 -5.71 -9.11
CA HIS A 215 9.60 -6.15 -8.67
C HIS A 215 10.73 -5.22 -9.11
N ASP A 216 10.42 -4.17 -9.87
CA ASP A 216 11.38 -3.25 -10.43
C ASP A 216 11.11 -1.81 -9.98
N LEU A 217 12.15 -1.04 -9.60
CA LEU A 217 12.01 0.33 -9.08
C LEU A 217 11.44 1.30 -10.13
N VAL A 218 11.71 1.09 -11.42
CA VAL A 218 11.17 1.95 -12.50
C VAL A 218 9.68 1.66 -12.69
N VAL A 219 9.28 0.39 -12.73
CA VAL A 219 7.86 0.00 -12.85
C VAL A 219 7.07 0.46 -11.63
N LEU A 220 7.65 0.33 -10.42
CA LEU A 220 7.09 0.85 -9.18
C LEU A 220 6.87 2.37 -9.27
N PHE A 221 7.87 3.11 -9.77
CA PHE A 221 7.78 4.55 -9.97
C PHE A 221 6.68 4.92 -10.97
N LEU A 222 6.55 4.20 -12.08
CA LEU A 222 5.48 4.44 -13.07
C LEU A 222 4.08 4.26 -12.45
N GLY A 223 3.89 3.21 -11.65
CA GLY A 223 2.63 2.99 -10.92
C GLY A 223 2.36 4.10 -9.89
N LEU A 224 3.40 4.54 -9.17
CA LEU A 224 3.35 5.63 -8.20
C LEU A 224 2.94 6.95 -8.86
N GLU A 225 3.57 7.31 -9.99
CA GLU A 225 3.27 8.55 -10.71
C GLU A 225 1.88 8.52 -11.33
N LEU A 226 1.48 7.41 -11.94
CA LEU A 226 0.12 7.27 -12.49
C LEU A 226 -0.95 7.50 -11.41
N ALA A 227 -0.80 6.89 -10.24
CA ALA A 227 -1.72 7.11 -9.12
C ALA A 227 -1.65 8.58 -8.62
N SER A 228 -0.44 9.13 -8.53
CA SER A 228 -0.21 10.47 -7.98
C SER A 228 -0.77 11.56 -8.86
N VAL A 229 -0.58 11.50 -10.18
CA VAL A 229 -1.15 12.46 -11.14
C VAL A 229 -2.68 12.51 -11.04
N CYS A 230 -3.33 11.34 -10.98
CA CYS A 230 -4.77 11.27 -10.76
C CYS A 230 -5.18 11.92 -9.43
N LEU A 231 -4.43 11.67 -8.36
CA LEU A 231 -4.71 12.23 -7.03
C LEU A 231 -4.44 13.73 -6.95
N TYR A 232 -3.46 14.29 -7.69
CA TYR A 232 -3.25 15.75 -7.77
C TYR A 232 -4.48 16.45 -8.34
N VAL A 233 -5.02 15.93 -9.44
CA VAL A 233 -6.24 16.45 -10.06
C VAL A 233 -7.43 16.30 -9.12
N LEU A 234 -7.59 15.14 -8.48
CA LEU A 234 -8.70 14.86 -7.56
C LEU A 234 -8.66 15.72 -6.30
N THR A 235 -7.48 16.09 -5.77
CA THR A 235 -7.37 16.95 -4.59
C THR A 235 -7.71 18.41 -4.87
N GLY A 236 -7.42 18.89 -6.09
CA GLY A 236 -7.79 20.22 -6.56
C GLY A 236 -9.12 20.27 -7.34
N TRP A 237 -10.01 19.29 -7.18
CA TRP A 237 -11.19 19.11 -8.05
C TRP A 237 -12.22 20.22 -7.97
N GLN A 238 -12.42 20.82 -6.81
CA GLN A 238 -13.45 21.84 -6.59
C GLN A 238 -12.98 23.21 -7.09
N LYS A 239 -13.23 23.47 -8.39
CA LYS A 239 -12.91 24.76 -9.02
C LYS A 239 -13.69 25.87 -8.35
N GLY A 240 -13.00 26.93 -7.93
CA GLY A 240 -13.60 28.07 -7.22
C GLY A 240 -13.52 28.00 -5.70
N ASP A 241 -13.10 26.85 -5.13
CA ASP A 241 -12.75 26.73 -3.72
C ASP A 241 -11.23 26.92 -3.54
N ALA A 242 -10.84 27.98 -2.85
CA ALA A 242 -9.44 28.33 -2.61
C ALA A 242 -8.69 27.23 -1.83
N TYR A 243 -9.35 26.58 -0.88
CA TYR A 243 -8.75 25.46 -0.12
C TYR A 243 -8.50 24.25 -1.00
N SER A 244 -9.40 23.95 -1.94
CA SER A 244 -9.20 22.85 -2.89
C SER A 244 -8.06 23.15 -3.87
N ALA A 245 -7.99 24.38 -4.38
CA ALA A 245 -6.90 24.81 -5.27
C ALA A 245 -5.53 24.75 -4.56
N GLU A 246 -5.46 25.26 -3.32
CA GLU A 246 -4.26 25.18 -2.47
C GLU A 246 -3.85 23.72 -2.22
N SER A 247 -4.82 22.86 -1.91
CA SER A 247 -4.64 21.43 -1.67
C SER A 247 -4.01 20.73 -2.87
N GLY A 248 -4.55 20.91 -4.07
CA GLY A 248 -4.01 20.34 -5.31
C GLY A 248 -2.59 20.84 -5.61
N THR A 249 -2.37 22.16 -5.46
CA THR A 249 -1.06 22.78 -5.73
C THR A 249 0.02 22.31 -4.74
N LYS A 250 -0.27 22.31 -3.43
CA LYS A 250 0.67 21.84 -2.40
C LYS A 250 1.00 20.35 -2.60
N TYR A 251 -0.03 19.54 -2.92
CA TYR A 251 0.21 18.12 -3.13
C TYR A 251 1.09 17.87 -4.35
N LEU A 252 0.80 18.52 -5.49
CA LEU A 252 1.60 18.42 -6.71
C LEU A 252 3.07 18.81 -6.45
N LEU A 253 3.32 20.00 -5.88
CA LEU A 253 4.68 20.51 -5.71
C LEU A 253 5.51 19.64 -4.76
N LEU A 254 4.95 19.28 -3.59
CA LEU A 254 5.69 18.50 -2.61
C LEU A 254 5.86 17.03 -3.02
N ALA A 255 4.87 16.45 -3.72
CA ALA A 255 4.97 15.11 -4.23
C ALA A 255 5.98 15.02 -5.39
N SER A 256 6.01 15.98 -6.32
CA SER A 256 7.00 16.01 -7.40
C SER A 256 8.43 16.09 -6.87
N LEU A 257 8.66 16.82 -5.77
CA LEU A 257 9.95 16.85 -5.11
C LEU A 257 10.30 15.47 -4.52
N ALA A 258 9.36 14.81 -3.86
CA ALA A 258 9.58 13.45 -3.31
C ALA A 258 9.83 12.42 -4.42
N SER A 259 9.13 12.53 -5.56
CA SER A 259 9.34 11.72 -6.76
C SER A 259 10.73 11.93 -7.36
N ALA A 260 11.23 13.17 -7.37
CA ALA A 260 12.59 13.46 -7.83
C ALA A 260 13.65 12.78 -6.95
N PHE A 261 13.48 12.79 -5.62
CA PHE A 261 14.35 12.03 -4.72
C PHE A 261 14.28 10.54 -5.00
N PHE A 262 13.09 9.99 -5.18
CA PHE A 262 12.90 8.56 -5.45
C PHE A 262 13.63 8.12 -6.72
N ILE A 263 13.39 8.80 -7.86
CA ILE A 263 14.02 8.41 -9.14
C ILE A 263 15.53 8.64 -9.13
N TYR A 264 16.00 9.68 -8.43
CA TYR A 264 17.43 9.90 -8.25
C TYR A 264 18.07 8.77 -7.44
N GLY A 265 17.44 8.33 -6.35
CA GLY A 265 17.88 7.15 -5.59
C GLY A 265 17.94 5.87 -6.43
N ALA A 266 16.93 5.61 -7.24
CA ALA A 266 16.91 4.49 -8.16
C ALA A 266 18.03 4.58 -9.21
N SER A 267 18.33 5.79 -9.73
CA SER A 267 19.42 6.01 -10.69
C SER A 267 20.79 5.73 -10.10
N LEU A 268 21.04 6.11 -8.84
CA LEU A 268 22.32 5.82 -8.16
C LEU A 268 22.54 4.30 -8.01
N LEU A 269 21.48 3.57 -7.69
CA LEU A 269 21.55 2.11 -7.62
C LEU A 269 21.77 1.50 -9.01
N PHE A 270 21.11 2.02 -10.03
CA PHE A 270 21.32 1.58 -11.41
C PHE A 270 22.75 1.84 -11.88
N VAL A 271 23.33 3.00 -11.60
CA VAL A 271 24.74 3.31 -11.93
C VAL A 271 25.68 2.31 -11.25
N LYS A 272 25.40 1.93 -10.00
CA LYS A 272 26.26 0.99 -9.25
C LYS A 272 26.11 -0.44 -9.74
N PHE A 273 24.88 -0.90 -9.96
CA PHE A 273 24.57 -2.32 -10.16
C PHE A 273 24.11 -2.67 -11.58
N GLY A 274 23.78 -1.68 -12.43
CA GLY A 274 23.23 -1.89 -13.79
C GLY A 274 21.84 -2.50 -13.81
N THR A 275 21.11 -2.43 -12.69
CA THR A 275 19.76 -2.98 -12.56
C THR A 275 18.94 -2.19 -11.54
N THR A 276 17.62 -2.12 -11.78
CA THR A 276 16.61 -1.57 -10.84
C THR A 276 15.73 -2.66 -10.26
N HIS A 277 15.95 -3.92 -10.63
CA HIS A 277 15.15 -5.05 -10.19
C HIS A 277 15.48 -5.43 -8.73
N LEU A 278 14.48 -5.44 -7.85
CA LEU A 278 14.65 -5.60 -6.40
C LEU A 278 15.36 -6.92 -6.02
N LEU A 279 14.97 -8.04 -6.60
CA LEU A 279 15.60 -9.33 -6.31
C LEU A 279 17.07 -9.37 -6.76
N MET A 280 17.39 -8.66 -7.85
CA MET A 280 18.78 -8.53 -8.30
C MET A 280 19.59 -7.68 -7.33
N LEU A 281 19.04 -6.54 -6.91
CA LEU A 281 19.67 -5.67 -5.92
C LEU A 281 19.96 -6.44 -4.62
N SER A 282 19.00 -7.23 -4.12
CA SER A 282 19.19 -8.09 -2.95
C SER A 282 20.40 -9.02 -3.07
N GLY A 283 20.59 -9.64 -4.24
CA GLY A 283 21.71 -10.53 -4.49
C GLY A 283 23.07 -9.83 -4.71
N LEU A 284 23.05 -8.54 -5.06
CA LEU A 284 24.24 -7.77 -5.43
C LEU A 284 24.73 -6.83 -4.32
N ILE A 285 23.85 -6.46 -3.39
CA ILE A 285 24.19 -5.66 -2.22
C ILE A 285 24.88 -6.56 -1.19
N THR A 286 26.19 -6.45 -1.08
CA THR A 286 27.00 -7.23 -0.14
C THR A 286 27.33 -6.48 1.15
N GLY A 287 27.03 -5.18 1.22
CA GLY A 287 27.31 -4.37 2.40
C GLY A 287 26.93 -2.89 2.25
N PRO A 288 27.15 -2.09 3.30
CA PRO A 288 26.74 -0.68 3.36
C PRO A 288 27.72 0.26 2.64
N GLU A 289 27.81 0.18 1.32
CA GLU A 289 28.60 1.12 0.54
C GLU A 289 27.96 2.51 0.49
N PRO A 290 28.73 3.62 0.54
CA PRO A 290 28.19 4.99 0.60
C PRO A 290 27.18 5.31 -0.50
N LEU A 291 27.46 4.94 -1.76
CA LEU A 291 26.55 5.18 -2.89
C LEU A 291 25.23 4.43 -2.75
N VAL A 292 25.27 3.19 -2.24
CA VAL A 292 24.09 2.35 -2.01
C VAL A 292 23.25 2.91 -0.86
N LEU A 293 23.89 3.39 0.21
CA LEU A 293 23.21 4.02 1.34
C LEU A 293 22.52 5.32 0.94
N VAL A 294 23.19 6.17 0.15
CA VAL A 294 22.57 7.40 -0.37
C VAL A 294 21.40 7.06 -1.29
N GLY A 295 21.55 6.07 -2.18
CA GLY A 295 20.46 5.58 -3.03
C GLY A 295 19.26 5.11 -2.21
N LEU A 296 19.49 4.29 -1.18
CA LEU A 296 18.43 3.81 -0.27
C LEU A 296 17.77 4.97 0.49
N LEU A 297 18.54 5.91 1.04
CA LEU A 297 17.99 7.08 1.75
C LEU A 297 17.08 7.92 0.85
N MET A 298 17.48 8.15 -0.40
CA MET A 298 16.68 8.88 -1.38
C MET A 298 15.37 8.15 -1.72
N LEU A 299 15.40 6.82 -1.87
CA LEU A 299 14.19 6.01 -2.02
C LEU A 299 13.27 6.11 -0.80
N LEU A 300 13.85 6.07 0.42
CA LEU A 300 13.11 6.19 1.67
C LEU A 300 12.40 7.54 1.80
N VAL A 301 12.95 8.64 1.27
CA VAL A 301 12.26 9.94 1.22
C VAL A 301 10.96 9.81 0.42
N GLY A 302 11.00 9.19 -0.76
CA GLY A 302 9.81 8.98 -1.59
C GLY A 302 8.75 8.10 -0.89
N PHE A 303 9.16 6.99 -0.30
CA PHE A 303 8.25 6.12 0.45
C PHE A 303 7.66 6.82 1.68
N ALA A 304 8.49 7.52 2.46
CA ALA A 304 8.07 8.25 3.65
C ALA A 304 7.05 9.35 3.32
N PHE A 305 7.27 10.09 2.24
CA PHE A 305 6.31 11.05 1.72
C PHE A 305 4.97 10.38 1.39
N LYS A 306 4.99 9.25 0.68
CA LYS A 306 3.78 8.54 0.24
C LYS A 306 2.92 8.05 1.40
N VAL A 307 3.55 7.59 2.50
CA VAL A 307 2.83 7.16 3.72
C VAL A 307 2.53 8.31 4.69
N ALA A 308 2.97 9.51 4.38
CA ALA A 308 2.90 10.70 5.24
C ALA A 308 3.59 10.48 6.60
N ALA A 309 4.79 9.88 6.60
CA ALA A 309 5.62 9.73 7.80
C ALA A 309 6.45 10.98 8.08
N ALA A 310 6.64 11.33 9.34
CA ALA A 310 7.53 12.43 9.73
C ALA A 310 9.00 12.08 9.42
N PRO A 311 9.78 13.06 8.88
CA PRO A 311 9.46 14.48 8.69
C PRO A 311 8.72 14.82 7.36
N PHE A 312 8.44 13.86 6.49
CA PHE A 312 7.88 14.06 5.14
C PHE A 312 6.33 14.14 5.10
N HIS A 313 5.68 14.51 6.21
CA HIS A 313 4.23 14.51 6.42
C HIS A 313 3.53 15.85 6.17
N LEU A 314 4.26 16.94 5.98
CA LEU A 314 3.75 18.31 6.02
C LEU A 314 2.63 18.60 5.01
N TRP A 315 2.57 17.85 3.93
CA TRP A 315 1.54 17.98 2.90
C TRP A 315 0.15 17.50 3.37
N ALA A 316 0.11 16.47 4.23
CA ALA A 316 -1.12 15.73 4.49
C ALA A 316 -2.21 16.54 5.21
N PRO A 317 -1.93 17.37 6.25
CA PRO A 317 -2.97 18.14 6.93
C PRO A 317 -3.67 19.15 6.01
N ASP A 318 -2.93 19.87 5.20
CA ASP A 318 -3.48 20.90 4.30
C ASP A 318 -4.26 20.26 3.15
N VAL A 319 -3.71 19.19 2.56
CA VAL A 319 -4.36 18.44 1.49
C VAL A 319 -5.67 17.79 1.96
N TYR A 320 -5.69 17.19 3.16
CA TYR A 320 -6.90 16.55 3.68
C TYR A 320 -7.98 17.57 4.05
N GLN A 321 -7.59 18.75 4.52
CA GLN A 321 -8.54 19.82 4.84
C GLN A 321 -9.23 20.34 3.59
N GLY A 322 -8.51 20.62 2.49
CA GLY A 322 -9.04 21.28 1.31
C GLY A 322 -9.61 20.33 0.25
N ALA A 323 -9.15 19.09 0.16
CA ALA A 323 -9.61 18.18 -0.87
C ALA A 323 -11.06 17.69 -0.65
N PRO A 324 -11.76 17.25 -1.75
CA PRO A 324 -13.04 16.57 -1.65
C PRO A 324 -12.96 15.34 -0.74
N ILE A 325 -14.00 15.11 0.06
CA ILE A 325 -13.99 14.08 1.11
C ILE A 325 -13.76 12.66 0.57
N SER A 326 -14.31 12.34 -0.61
CA SER A 326 -14.12 11.04 -1.27
C SER A 326 -12.66 10.84 -1.66
N THR A 327 -12.00 11.90 -2.17
CA THR A 327 -10.57 11.88 -2.47
C THR A 327 -9.75 11.68 -1.22
N VAL A 328 -10.07 12.38 -0.12
CA VAL A 328 -9.38 12.26 1.16
C VAL A 328 -9.53 10.86 1.73
N ALA A 329 -10.74 10.28 1.70
CA ALA A 329 -10.99 8.92 2.16
C ALA A 329 -10.15 7.89 1.39
N PHE A 330 -10.04 8.02 0.07
CA PHE A 330 -9.22 7.14 -0.76
C PHE A 330 -7.72 7.39 -0.56
N LEU A 331 -7.29 8.64 -0.54
CA LEU A 331 -5.89 9.05 -0.38
C LEU A 331 -5.33 8.63 0.99
N SER A 332 -6.12 8.81 2.06
CA SER A 332 -5.71 8.48 3.43
C SER A 332 -5.64 6.98 3.71
N THR A 333 -6.23 6.15 2.86
CA THR A 333 -6.36 4.69 3.06
C THR A 333 -5.66 3.90 1.96
N ALA A 334 -6.26 3.74 0.78
CA ALA A 334 -5.70 2.93 -0.32
C ALA A 334 -4.31 3.42 -0.75
N SER A 335 -4.12 4.73 -0.95
CA SER A 335 -2.82 5.28 -1.34
C SER A 335 -1.76 5.09 -0.25
N LYS A 336 -2.14 5.25 1.02
CA LYS A 336 -1.24 4.98 2.16
C LYS A 336 -0.89 3.49 2.25
N ALA A 337 -1.88 2.61 2.12
CA ALA A 337 -1.66 1.16 2.12
C ALA A 337 -0.71 0.74 0.99
N ALA A 338 -0.85 1.31 -0.22
CA ALA A 338 0.07 1.07 -1.31
C ALA A 338 1.49 1.57 -1.00
N GLY A 339 1.64 2.74 -0.37
CA GLY A 339 2.94 3.26 0.07
C GLY A 339 3.64 2.29 1.04
N PHE A 340 2.92 1.75 2.02
CA PHE A 340 3.46 0.74 2.92
C PHE A 340 3.76 -0.59 2.23
N ALA A 341 2.90 -1.03 1.31
CA ALA A 341 3.13 -2.26 0.56
C ALA A 341 4.45 -2.22 -0.20
N VAL A 342 4.72 -1.13 -0.92
CA VAL A 342 5.97 -1.02 -1.67
C VAL A 342 7.18 -0.77 -0.78
N LEU A 343 7.02 -0.06 0.33
CA LEU A 343 8.07 0.06 1.34
C LEU A 343 8.46 -1.32 1.88
N LEU A 344 7.48 -2.15 2.28
CA LEU A 344 7.72 -3.52 2.72
C LEU A 344 8.41 -4.34 1.62
N ARG A 345 7.87 -4.35 0.40
CA ARG A 345 8.44 -5.09 -0.74
C ARG A 345 9.87 -4.65 -1.07
N ALA A 346 10.14 -3.34 -1.09
CA ALA A 346 11.48 -2.83 -1.37
C ALA A 346 12.48 -3.22 -0.28
N LEU A 347 12.12 -3.02 1.00
CA LEU A 347 13.02 -3.33 2.11
C LEU A 347 13.31 -4.83 2.23
N THR A 348 12.31 -5.70 2.05
CA THR A 348 12.50 -7.15 2.16
C THR A 348 13.02 -7.78 0.87
N GLY A 349 12.57 -7.31 -0.29
CA GLY A 349 12.94 -7.88 -1.59
C GLY A 349 14.23 -7.31 -2.17
N GLY A 350 14.62 -6.08 -1.83
CA GLY A 350 15.77 -5.41 -2.41
C GLY A 350 16.87 -5.06 -1.42
N PHE A 351 16.51 -4.63 -0.22
CA PHE A 351 17.44 -4.02 0.74
C PHE A 351 17.51 -4.77 2.07
N PHE A 352 17.12 -6.04 2.10
CA PHE A 352 17.12 -6.82 3.33
C PHE A 352 18.53 -7.00 3.91
N GLY A 353 19.56 -7.11 3.05
CA GLY A 353 20.97 -7.13 3.46
C GLY A 353 21.47 -5.85 4.15
N LEU A 354 20.72 -4.74 4.06
CA LEU A 354 20.99 -3.48 4.74
C LEU A 354 20.05 -3.24 5.94
N SER A 355 19.46 -4.28 6.50
CA SER A 355 18.50 -4.17 7.61
C SER A 355 19.12 -3.46 8.83
N ALA A 356 20.41 -3.66 9.10
CA ALA A 356 21.14 -2.97 10.17
C ALA A 356 21.14 -1.43 10.03
N GLN A 357 21.07 -0.91 8.81
CA GLN A 357 21.08 0.51 8.53
C GLN A 357 19.67 1.12 8.54
N TRP A 358 18.69 0.44 7.93
CA TRP A 358 17.38 1.06 7.75
C TRP A 358 16.41 0.85 8.93
N TRP A 359 16.56 -0.22 9.75
CA TRP A 359 15.62 -0.43 10.86
C TRP A 359 15.61 0.71 11.88
N ALA A 360 16.79 1.26 12.19
CA ALA A 360 16.92 2.37 13.15
C ALA A 360 16.28 3.65 12.59
N LEU A 361 16.50 3.97 11.31
CA LEU A 361 15.87 5.11 10.63
C LEU A 361 14.35 5.00 10.64
N ILE A 362 13.82 3.82 10.30
CA ILE A 362 12.38 3.56 10.32
C ILE A 362 11.83 3.70 11.75
N SER A 363 12.53 3.22 12.76
CA SER A 363 12.14 3.35 14.17
C SER A 363 12.11 4.82 14.65
N ILE A 364 13.08 5.63 14.22
CA ILE A 364 13.10 7.08 14.51
C ILE A 364 11.92 7.76 13.80
N MET A 365 11.67 7.45 12.54
CA MET A 365 10.52 7.98 11.80
C MET A 365 9.18 7.55 12.44
N ALA A 366 9.09 6.32 12.95
CA ALA A 366 7.93 5.84 13.70
C ALA A 366 7.69 6.71 14.95
N ALA A 367 8.74 6.92 15.79
CA ALA A 367 8.66 7.73 16.98
C ALA A 367 8.24 9.18 16.66
N LEU A 368 8.90 9.82 15.68
CA LEU A 368 8.58 11.19 15.27
C LEU A 368 7.15 11.30 14.74
N SER A 369 6.70 10.35 13.92
CA SER A 369 5.35 10.35 13.36
C SER A 369 4.29 10.20 14.45
N MET A 370 4.51 9.33 15.43
CA MET A 370 3.62 9.18 16.57
C MET A 370 3.59 10.42 17.45
N LEU A 371 4.75 11.01 17.76
CA LEU A 371 4.84 12.23 18.57
C LEU A 371 4.15 13.41 17.89
N ILE A 372 4.57 13.77 16.69
CA ILE A 372 4.02 14.92 15.95
C ILE A 372 2.55 14.71 15.66
N GLY A 373 2.17 13.51 15.14
CA GLY A 373 0.79 13.21 14.78
C GLY A 373 -0.17 13.33 15.97
N ASN A 374 0.16 12.75 17.12
CA ASN A 374 -0.73 12.79 18.29
C ASN A 374 -0.74 14.16 18.98
N LEU A 375 0.42 14.77 19.18
CA LEU A 375 0.49 16.06 19.91
C LEU A 375 -0.13 17.20 19.13
N VAL A 376 0.06 17.25 17.80
CA VAL A 376 -0.55 18.30 16.97
C VAL A 376 -2.05 18.06 16.77
N ALA A 377 -2.52 16.80 16.73
CA ALA A 377 -3.94 16.48 16.66
C ALA A 377 -4.75 17.04 17.84
N LEU A 378 -4.15 17.14 19.03
CA LEU A 378 -4.78 17.70 20.24
C LEU A 378 -5.27 19.15 20.06
N HIS A 379 -4.61 19.93 19.23
CA HIS A 379 -4.87 21.36 19.04
C HIS A 379 -5.68 21.66 17.78
N GLN A 380 -6.18 20.63 17.09
CA GLN A 380 -6.96 20.84 15.87
C GLN A 380 -8.44 21.05 16.18
N ASN A 381 -9.01 22.13 15.63
CA ASN A 381 -10.45 22.39 15.69
C ASN A 381 -11.20 21.89 14.44
N ASN A 382 -10.50 21.63 13.35
CA ASN A 382 -11.07 21.07 12.13
C ASN A 382 -10.91 19.54 12.14
N VAL A 383 -12.05 18.81 12.01
CA VAL A 383 -12.06 17.33 12.14
C VAL A 383 -11.31 16.67 10.98
N LYS A 384 -11.37 17.18 9.74
CA LYS A 384 -10.57 16.63 8.63
C LYS A 384 -9.07 16.76 8.92
N ARG A 385 -8.65 17.91 9.45
CA ARG A 385 -7.25 18.18 9.79
C ARG A 385 -6.80 17.34 11.00
N MET A 386 -7.65 17.17 11.99
CA MET A 386 -7.42 16.26 13.14
C MET A 386 -7.25 14.83 12.67
N LEU A 387 -8.11 14.32 11.78
CA LEU A 387 -7.97 12.99 11.19
C LEU A 387 -6.71 12.84 10.32
N ALA A 388 -6.22 13.92 9.69
CA ALA A 388 -4.96 13.92 8.96
C ALA A 388 -3.77 13.68 9.91
N TYR A 389 -3.68 14.43 11.01
CA TYR A 389 -2.65 14.23 12.04
C TYR A 389 -2.77 12.87 12.73
N SER A 390 -4.00 12.42 13.01
CA SER A 390 -4.26 11.05 13.43
C SER A 390 -3.66 10.05 12.42
N GLY A 391 -3.88 10.25 11.12
CA GLY A 391 -3.34 9.42 10.06
C GLY A 391 -1.80 9.40 10.00
N ILE A 392 -1.12 10.50 10.39
CA ILE A 392 0.34 10.55 10.55
C ILE A 392 0.77 9.70 11.75
N ALA A 393 0.06 9.80 12.88
CA ALA A 393 0.32 8.96 14.04
C ALA A 393 0.12 7.47 13.73
N GLN A 394 -0.95 7.11 12.98
CA GLN A 394 -1.21 5.74 12.56
C GLN A 394 -0.10 5.20 11.63
N ALA A 395 0.44 6.04 10.73
CA ALA A 395 1.63 5.67 9.96
C ALA A 395 2.81 5.35 10.88
N GLY A 396 3.01 6.13 11.94
CA GLY A 396 4.03 5.87 12.96
C GLY A 396 3.87 4.50 13.63
N TYR A 397 2.64 4.12 14.01
CA TYR A 397 2.38 2.78 14.57
C TYR A 397 2.72 1.67 13.57
N ILE A 398 2.36 1.80 12.30
CA ILE A 398 2.69 0.80 11.28
C ILE A 398 4.21 0.71 11.08
N LEU A 399 4.92 1.84 11.10
CA LEU A 399 6.38 1.86 10.98
C LEU A 399 7.09 1.13 12.13
N ILE A 400 6.49 1.00 13.33
CA ILE A 400 7.02 0.13 14.40
C ILE A 400 7.15 -1.31 13.89
N ALA A 401 6.10 -1.84 13.22
CA ALA A 401 6.12 -3.20 12.69
C ALA A 401 7.14 -3.37 11.56
N VAL A 402 7.34 -2.33 10.72
CA VAL A 402 8.37 -2.32 9.67
C VAL A 402 9.78 -2.33 10.29
N GLY A 403 10.03 -1.51 11.32
CA GLY A 403 11.30 -1.50 12.05
C GLY A 403 11.59 -2.84 12.74
N ALA A 404 10.58 -3.45 13.34
CA ALA A 404 10.69 -4.77 13.96
C ALA A 404 11.07 -5.86 12.94
N LEU A 405 10.58 -5.77 11.71
CA LEU A 405 10.95 -6.70 10.64
C LEU A 405 12.45 -6.67 10.32
N GLY A 406 13.04 -5.47 10.22
CA GLY A 406 14.48 -5.32 9.99
C GLY A 406 15.33 -5.88 11.12
N GLN A 407 14.91 -5.65 12.36
CA GLN A 407 15.60 -6.17 13.54
C GLN A 407 15.46 -7.69 13.70
N ALA A 408 14.31 -8.26 13.31
CA ALA A 408 14.08 -9.70 13.30
C ALA A 408 15.09 -10.45 12.42
N HIS A 409 15.46 -9.85 11.29
CA HIS A 409 16.48 -10.40 10.40
C HIS A 409 17.87 -10.44 11.05
N LEU A 410 18.24 -9.38 11.79
CA LEU A 410 19.57 -9.27 12.41
C LEU A 410 19.76 -10.25 13.56
N HIS A 411 18.71 -10.55 14.32
CA HIS A 411 18.79 -11.36 15.52
C HIS A 411 18.30 -12.81 15.35
N GLY A 412 17.94 -13.23 14.13
CA GLY A 412 17.47 -14.60 13.88
C GLY A 412 16.19 -14.94 14.65
N SER A 413 15.20 -14.07 14.58
CA SER A 413 13.95 -14.17 15.37
C SER A 413 13.18 -15.47 15.09
N VAL A 414 12.53 -16.00 16.14
CA VAL A 414 11.59 -17.14 16.06
C VAL A 414 10.33 -16.79 15.24
N GLN A 415 10.02 -15.49 15.08
CA GLN A 415 8.83 -15.00 14.39
C GLN A 415 9.18 -13.93 13.33
N PRO A 416 9.92 -14.28 12.28
CA PRO A 416 10.47 -13.31 11.33
C PRO A 416 9.40 -12.55 10.53
N THR A 417 8.22 -13.15 10.30
CA THR A 417 7.14 -12.57 9.49
C THR A 417 6.10 -11.78 10.30
N LEU A 418 6.20 -11.78 11.64
CA LEU A 418 5.17 -11.17 12.51
C LEU A 418 5.00 -9.67 12.25
N GLY A 419 6.11 -8.92 12.05
CA GLY A 419 6.07 -7.51 11.73
C GLY A 419 5.31 -7.22 10.42
N MET A 420 5.56 -8.01 9.38
CA MET A 420 4.86 -7.88 8.11
C MET A 420 3.38 -8.23 8.24
N THR A 421 3.05 -9.33 8.92
CA THR A 421 1.67 -9.74 9.21
C THR A 421 0.91 -8.64 9.95
N ALA A 422 1.53 -8.06 10.99
CA ALA A 422 0.94 -6.98 11.78
C ALA A 422 0.70 -5.71 10.93
N ALA A 423 1.65 -5.35 10.06
CA ALA A 423 1.51 -4.20 9.17
C ALA A 423 0.36 -4.39 8.15
N ILE A 424 0.27 -5.55 7.49
CA ILE A 424 -0.80 -5.87 6.53
C ILE A 424 -2.16 -5.85 7.24
N LEU A 425 -2.28 -6.54 8.37
CA LEU A 425 -3.51 -6.57 9.17
C LEU A 425 -3.95 -5.15 9.54
N TYR A 426 -3.03 -4.36 10.10
CA TYR A 426 -3.37 -3.00 10.54
C TYR A 426 -3.78 -2.09 9.38
N LEU A 427 -3.13 -2.17 8.24
CA LEU A 427 -3.50 -1.41 7.05
C LEU A 427 -4.92 -1.72 6.57
N PHE A 428 -5.32 -2.99 6.60
CA PHE A 428 -6.70 -3.39 6.30
C PHE A 428 -7.69 -2.77 7.29
N LEU A 429 -7.44 -2.91 8.62
CA LEU A 429 -8.29 -2.39 9.68
C LEU A 429 -8.42 -0.86 9.63
N TYR A 430 -7.29 -0.20 9.43
CA TYR A 430 -7.21 1.26 9.28
C TYR A 430 -8.00 1.74 8.05
N THR A 431 -7.90 1.02 6.92
CA THR A 431 -8.62 1.36 5.69
C THR A 431 -10.12 1.39 5.93
N VAL A 432 -10.68 0.35 6.54
CA VAL A 432 -12.11 0.25 6.82
C VAL A 432 -12.57 1.36 7.78
N GLY A 433 -11.91 1.50 8.92
CA GLY A 433 -12.30 2.47 9.95
C GLY A 433 -12.17 3.92 9.49
N ASN A 434 -11.08 4.25 8.80
CA ASN A 434 -10.79 5.61 8.40
C ASN A 434 -11.69 6.11 7.25
N ILE A 435 -12.06 5.25 6.29
CA ILE A 435 -13.06 5.58 5.26
C ILE A 435 -14.38 5.96 5.93
N GLY A 436 -14.83 5.20 6.94
CA GLY A 436 -16.05 5.49 7.67
C GLY A 436 -16.00 6.83 8.41
N ALA A 437 -14.91 7.12 9.10
CA ALA A 437 -14.72 8.37 9.83
C ALA A 437 -14.75 9.59 8.88
N PHE A 438 -14.04 9.53 7.74
CA PHE A 438 -14.10 10.60 6.73
C PHE A 438 -15.47 10.71 6.07
N ALA A 439 -16.15 9.59 5.78
CA ALA A 439 -17.48 9.62 5.19
C ALA A 439 -18.50 10.33 6.12
N ILE A 440 -18.47 10.00 7.42
CA ILE A 440 -19.34 10.68 8.41
C ILE A 440 -18.97 12.14 8.53
N THR A 441 -17.67 12.47 8.57
CA THR A 441 -17.20 13.85 8.57
C THR A 441 -17.74 14.59 7.35
N GLY A 442 -17.73 14.00 6.17
CA GLY A 442 -18.28 14.60 4.97
C GLY A 442 -19.79 14.82 5.03
N ILE A 443 -20.56 13.87 5.59
CA ILE A 443 -22.01 14.02 5.75
C ILE A 443 -22.32 15.19 6.67
N VAL A 444 -21.64 15.29 7.82
CA VAL A 444 -21.82 16.36 8.78
C VAL A 444 -21.38 17.71 8.22
N SER A 445 -20.19 17.75 7.62
CA SER A 445 -19.63 19.00 7.05
C SER A 445 -20.48 19.60 5.95
N ARG A 446 -21.14 18.77 5.16
CA ARG A 446 -22.05 19.25 4.11
C ARG A 446 -23.26 19.98 4.67
N GLU A 447 -23.87 19.44 5.72
CA GLU A 447 -25.05 20.04 6.34
C GLU A 447 -24.71 21.31 7.16
N ALA A 448 -23.50 21.32 7.74
CA ALA A 448 -23.02 22.46 8.54
C ALA A 448 -22.29 23.54 7.72
N GLY A 449 -21.91 23.25 6.47
CA GLY A 449 -21.11 24.15 5.63
C GLY A 449 -19.62 24.21 5.98
N ASN A 450 -19.17 23.53 7.04
CA ASN A 450 -17.78 23.49 7.47
C ASN A 450 -17.43 22.16 8.16
N SER A 451 -16.14 21.91 8.39
CA SER A 451 -15.63 20.68 9.03
C SER A 451 -15.11 20.93 10.45
N GLU A 452 -15.50 22.00 11.10
CA GLU A 452 -15.10 22.31 12.46
C GLU A 452 -15.73 21.37 13.48
N MET A 453 -15.08 21.19 14.65
CA MET A 453 -15.63 20.33 15.71
C MET A 453 -17.04 20.78 16.16
N SER A 454 -17.30 22.09 16.16
CA SER A 454 -18.62 22.64 16.48
C SER A 454 -19.74 22.16 15.56
N ALA A 455 -19.44 21.82 14.30
CA ALA A 455 -20.40 21.24 13.37
C ALA A 455 -21.00 19.91 13.83
N PHE A 456 -20.28 19.19 14.70
CA PHE A 456 -20.70 17.91 15.28
C PHE A 456 -21.56 18.06 16.55
N ALA A 457 -21.77 19.31 17.04
CA ALA A 457 -22.55 19.56 18.25
C ALA A 457 -23.94 18.96 18.15
N GLY A 458 -24.34 18.21 19.18
CA GLY A 458 -25.65 17.60 19.27
C GLY A 458 -25.98 16.55 18.21
N LEU A 459 -24.99 15.97 17.55
CA LEU A 459 -25.21 14.98 16.49
C LEU A 459 -26.05 13.78 16.96
N ARG A 460 -25.99 13.39 18.24
CA ARG A 460 -26.83 12.32 18.82
C ARG A 460 -28.33 12.60 18.67
N TRP A 461 -28.76 13.86 18.70
CA TRP A 461 -30.18 14.22 18.54
C TRP A 461 -30.56 14.47 17.07
N ARG A 462 -29.59 14.89 16.25
CA ARG A 462 -29.78 15.18 14.82
C ARG A 462 -29.71 13.92 13.95
N ALA A 463 -28.83 12.96 14.30
CA ALA A 463 -28.63 11.70 13.59
C ALA A 463 -27.97 10.65 14.52
N PRO A 464 -28.75 9.98 15.40
CA PRO A 464 -28.22 9.11 16.46
C PRO A 464 -27.36 7.94 15.94
N MET A 465 -27.77 7.30 14.85
CA MET A 465 -26.99 6.21 14.25
C MET A 465 -25.64 6.68 13.66
N LEU A 466 -25.61 7.92 13.14
CA LEU A 466 -24.39 8.51 12.61
C LEU A 466 -23.42 8.85 13.75
N ALA A 467 -23.95 9.42 14.85
CA ALA A 467 -23.17 9.69 16.05
C ALA A 467 -22.58 8.40 16.65
N PHE A 468 -23.39 7.33 16.74
CA PHE A 468 -22.94 6.01 17.21
C PHE A 468 -21.83 5.44 16.32
N ALA A 469 -22.02 5.43 15.00
CA ALA A 469 -21.02 4.95 14.05
C ALA A 469 -19.71 5.73 14.17
N MET A 470 -19.77 7.08 14.22
CA MET A 470 -18.58 7.91 14.39
C MET A 470 -17.86 7.63 15.70
N ALA A 471 -18.59 7.51 16.82
CA ALA A 471 -17.99 7.21 18.13
C ALA A 471 -17.28 5.84 18.11
N LEU A 472 -17.92 4.80 17.56
CA LEU A 472 -17.33 3.47 17.45
C LEU A 472 -16.04 3.49 16.60
N LEU A 473 -16.05 4.19 15.45
CA LEU A 473 -14.89 4.27 14.57
C LEU A 473 -13.73 5.06 15.21
N LEU A 474 -14.02 6.18 15.89
CA LEU A 474 -13.01 6.96 16.58
C LEU A 474 -12.40 6.18 17.77
N LEU A 475 -13.22 5.47 18.55
CA LEU A 475 -12.75 4.60 19.63
C LEU A 475 -11.90 3.44 19.08
N SER A 476 -12.28 2.89 17.92
CA SER A 476 -11.47 1.88 17.24
C SER A 476 -10.10 2.44 16.83
N LEU A 477 -10.04 3.60 16.19
CA LEU A 477 -8.78 4.27 15.84
C LEU A 477 -7.93 4.60 17.08
N GLY A 478 -8.58 4.94 18.20
CA GLY A 478 -7.95 5.10 19.51
C GLY A 478 -7.30 3.82 20.05
N GLY A 479 -7.84 2.67 19.69
CA GLY A 479 -7.36 1.36 20.15
C GLY A 479 -8.06 0.89 21.41
N ILE A 480 -9.37 1.14 21.54
CA ILE A 480 -10.18 0.59 22.63
C ILE A 480 -10.39 -0.91 22.41
N PRO A 481 -10.22 -1.75 23.46
CA PRO A 481 -10.45 -3.19 23.40
C PRO A 481 -11.81 -3.57 22.79
N LEU A 482 -11.90 -4.75 22.20
CA LEU A 482 -13.07 -5.29 21.46
C LEU A 482 -13.34 -4.60 20.12
N LEU A 483 -12.52 -3.64 19.70
CA LEU A 483 -12.61 -3.01 18.39
C LEU A 483 -11.38 -3.33 17.52
N ALA A 484 -11.55 -3.27 16.21
CA ALA A 484 -10.52 -3.65 15.24
C ALA A 484 -9.18 -2.93 15.45
N GLY A 485 -9.18 -1.63 15.77
CA GLY A 485 -7.95 -0.86 15.95
C GLY A 485 -7.08 -1.32 17.13
N PHE A 486 -7.69 -1.85 18.20
CA PHE A 486 -6.94 -2.47 19.29
C PHE A 486 -6.20 -3.72 18.81
N VAL A 487 -6.89 -4.59 18.08
CA VAL A 487 -6.28 -5.81 17.53
C VAL A 487 -5.05 -5.49 16.69
N GLY A 488 -5.17 -4.51 15.80
CA GLY A 488 -4.05 -4.10 14.96
C GLY A 488 -2.86 -3.55 15.76
N LYS A 489 -3.11 -2.65 16.72
CA LYS A 489 -2.06 -2.11 17.61
C LYS A 489 -1.41 -3.20 18.47
N TRP A 490 -2.20 -4.15 18.94
CA TRP A 490 -1.71 -5.29 19.72
C TRP A 490 -0.65 -6.10 18.94
N PHE A 491 -0.95 -6.49 17.70
CA PHE A 491 0.01 -7.25 16.89
C PHE A 491 1.24 -6.43 16.49
N ILE A 492 1.09 -5.11 16.25
CA ILE A 492 2.22 -4.21 16.01
C ILE A 492 3.14 -4.18 17.23
N PHE A 493 2.60 -3.93 18.42
CA PHE A 493 3.41 -3.88 19.64
C PHE A 493 4.01 -5.24 19.97
N LEU A 494 3.27 -6.32 19.78
CA LEU A 494 3.77 -7.68 19.96
C LEU A 494 4.97 -7.97 19.05
N SER A 495 4.92 -7.56 17.77
CA SER A 495 6.05 -7.72 16.85
C SER A 495 7.32 -7.00 17.32
N ALA A 496 7.17 -5.81 17.88
CA ALA A 496 8.29 -5.01 18.39
C ALA A 496 8.82 -5.54 19.75
N ILE A 497 7.95 -6.07 20.62
CA ILE A 497 8.33 -6.72 21.88
C ILE A 497 9.22 -7.94 21.60
N TYR A 498 8.86 -8.78 20.64
CA TYR A 498 9.68 -9.94 20.25
C TYR A 498 11.08 -9.56 19.75
N GLN A 499 11.26 -8.31 19.27
CA GLN A 499 12.55 -7.77 18.85
C GLN A 499 13.24 -6.89 19.90
N GLY A 500 12.73 -6.84 21.14
CA GLY A 500 13.33 -6.04 22.22
C GLY A 500 13.16 -4.53 22.08
N GLN A 501 12.28 -4.03 21.22
CA GLN A 501 12.05 -2.60 21.02
C GLN A 501 11.11 -1.99 22.09
N TYR A 502 11.36 -2.29 23.36
CA TYR A 502 10.48 -1.93 24.47
C TYR A 502 10.23 -0.43 24.60
N LEU A 503 11.27 0.42 24.38
CA LEU A 503 11.12 1.87 24.46
C LEU A 503 10.15 2.40 23.40
N LEU A 504 10.22 1.88 22.17
CA LEU A 504 9.33 2.29 21.09
C LEU A 504 7.89 1.83 21.35
N VAL A 505 7.71 0.63 21.91
CA VAL A 505 6.40 0.11 22.34
C VAL A 505 5.81 0.97 23.45
N LEU A 506 6.61 1.32 24.49
CA LEU A 506 6.18 2.16 25.59
C LEU A 506 5.73 3.54 25.08
N LEU A 507 6.52 4.16 24.20
CA LEU A 507 6.18 5.42 23.56
C LEU A 507 4.86 5.30 22.77
N GLY A 508 4.73 4.24 21.95
CA GLY A 508 3.51 3.98 21.16
C GLY A 508 2.28 3.77 22.05
N ALA A 509 2.40 3.01 23.12
CA ALA A 509 1.31 2.78 24.07
C ALA A 509 0.88 4.10 24.76
N ALA A 510 1.84 4.89 25.26
CA ALA A 510 1.57 6.19 25.89
C ALA A 510 0.86 7.15 24.92
N LEU A 511 1.36 7.26 23.67
CA LEU A 511 0.76 8.11 22.64
C LEU A 511 -0.57 7.57 22.12
N SER A 512 -0.84 6.27 22.23
CA SER A 512 -2.16 5.72 21.97
C SER A 512 -3.20 6.23 22.97
N VAL A 513 -2.83 6.34 24.25
CA VAL A 513 -3.69 6.97 25.28
C VAL A 513 -3.95 8.45 24.95
N VAL A 514 -2.91 9.19 24.52
CA VAL A 514 -3.08 10.57 24.05
C VAL A 514 -4.07 10.63 22.87
N SER A 515 -4.03 9.66 21.96
CA SER A 515 -4.94 9.64 20.82
C SER A 515 -6.41 9.50 21.23
N ILE A 516 -6.71 8.76 22.27
CA ILE A 516 -8.08 8.62 22.79
C ILE A 516 -8.65 9.98 23.20
N TYR A 517 -7.84 10.86 23.78
CA TYR A 517 -8.30 12.16 24.25
C TYR A 517 -8.87 13.04 23.12
N TYR A 518 -8.16 13.24 22.01
CA TYR A 518 -8.70 14.07 20.94
C TYR A 518 -9.89 13.42 20.19
N TYR A 519 -9.99 12.11 20.15
CA TYR A 519 -11.19 11.44 19.67
C TYR A 519 -12.37 11.65 20.62
N LEU A 520 -12.14 11.60 21.93
CA LEU A 520 -13.17 11.91 22.93
C LEU A 520 -13.66 13.36 22.85
N LEU A 521 -12.81 14.32 22.42
CA LEU A 521 -13.27 15.70 22.18
C LEU A 521 -14.35 15.75 21.08
N VAL A 522 -14.21 15.01 19.99
CA VAL A 522 -15.25 14.91 18.95
C VAL A 522 -16.49 14.22 19.51
N ILE A 523 -16.32 13.13 20.26
CA ILE A 523 -17.43 12.40 20.90
C ILE A 523 -18.17 13.32 21.89
N LYS A 524 -17.44 14.13 22.68
CA LYS A 524 -18.02 15.14 23.56
C LYS A 524 -18.91 16.12 22.79
N GLN A 525 -18.44 16.63 21.64
CA GLN A 525 -19.26 17.52 20.79
C GLN A 525 -20.56 16.83 20.35
N MET A 526 -20.48 15.55 19.94
CA MET A 526 -21.64 14.82 19.45
C MET A 526 -22.68 14.48 20.51
N TYR A 527 -22.25 14.16 21.74
CA TYR A 527 -23.11 13.57 22.76
C TYR A 527 -23.43 14.50 23.93
N ILE A 528 -22.55 15.46 24.27
CA ILE A 528 -22.69 16.31 25.47
C ILE A 528 -23.10 17.73 25.09
N ILE A 529 -22.46 18.32 24.08
CA ILE A 529 -22.76 19.69 23.67
C ILE A 529 -24.11 19.71 22.95
N PRO A 530 -25.05 20.62 23.33
CA PRO A 530 -26.35 20.72 22.69
C PRO A 530 -26.22 21.12 21.22
N ALA A 531 -27.20 20.71 20.43
CA ALA A 531 -27.30 21.17 19.04
C ALA A 531 -27.62 22.67 18.99
N PRO A 532 -27.11 23.43 18.00
CA PRO A 532 -27.59 24.81 17.72
C PRO A 532 -29.12 24.81 17.55
N GLU A 533 -29.74 25.92 17.92
CA GLU A 533 -31.22 26.04 17.90
C GLU A 533 -31.83 25.87 16.50
N ASP A 534 -31.10 26.27 15.45
CA ASP A 534 -31.46 26.17 14.04
C ASP A 534 -31.03 24.84 13.39
N ALA A 535 -30.40 23.93 14.15
CA ALA A 535 -29.85 22.69 13.62
C ALA A 535 -30.93 21.71 13.12
N LYS A 536 -30.88 21.38 11.84
CA LYS A 536 -31.80 20.43 11.20
C LYS A 536 -31.38 18.97 11.41
N PRO A 537 -32.33 18.02 11.41
CA PRO A 537 -32.03 16.58 11.37
C PRO A 537 -31.23 16.21 10.11
N ILE A 538 -30.17 15.43 10.26
CA ILE A 538 -29.32 14.98 9.15
C ILE A 538 -29.88 13.67 8.59
N ARG A 539 -30.32 13.69 7.32
CA ARG A 539 -30.83 12.51 6.63
C ARG A 539 -29.73 11.81 5.86
N VAL A 540 -29.40 10.59 6.29
CA VAL A 540 -28.45 9.72 5.58
C VAL A 540 -29.19 8.93 4.50
N GLY A 541 -28.69 8.93 3.26
CA GLY A 541 -29.29 8.11 2.22
C GLY A 541 -29.10 6.64 2.42
N GLY A 542 -30.07 5.80 2.01
CA GLY A 542 -30.05 4.36 2.23
C GLY A 542 -28.74 3.67 1.76
N ILE A 543 -28.20 4.06 0.61
CA ILE A 543 -26.92 3.50 0.09
C ILE A 543 -25.76 3.88 1.01
N ALA A 544 -25.66 5.14 1.44
CA ALA A 544 -24.58 5.56 2.34
C ALA A 544 -24.77 4.95 3.74
N ALA A 545 -26.01 4.78 4.21
CA ALA A 545 -26.30 4.07 5.45
C ALA A 545 -25.88 2.61 5.40
N LEU A 546 -26.11 1.92 4.26
CA LEU A 546 -25.64 0.56 4.04
C LEU A 546 -24.11 0.49 4.08
N GLY A 547 -23.41 1.40 3.41
CA GLY A 547 -21.95 1.45 3.44
C GLY A 547 -21.39 1.67 4.85
N LEU A 548 -21.98 2.58 5.62
CA LEU A 548 -21.59 2.80 7.01
C LEU A 548 -21.90 1.60 7.90
N LEU A 549 -23.04 0.93 7.68
CA LEU A 549 -23.40 -0.30 8.40
C LEU A 549 -22.35 -1.40 8.14
N ILE A 550 -21.94 -1.61 6.89
CA ILE A 550 -20.89 -2.58 6.54
C ILE A 550 -19.59 -2.25 7.28
N ILE A 551 -19.16 -0.99 7.28
CA ILE A 551 -17.95 -0.53 7.97
C ILE A 551 -18.01 -0.79 9.47
N VAL A 552 -19.14 -0.43 10.12
CA VAL A 552 -19.34 -0.61 11.56
C VAL A 552 -19.33 -2.09 11.92
N LEU A 553 -20.04 -2.91 11.16
CA LEU A 553 -20.10 -4.37 11.38
C LEU A 553 -18.73 -5.02 11.19
N LEU A 554 -17.97 -4.66 10.14
CA LEU A 554 -16.62 -5.15 9.94
C LEU A 554 -15.70 -4.73 11.09
N THR A 555 -15.77 -3.49 11.54
CA THR A 555 -14.95 -2.99 12.65
C THR A 555 -15.22 -3.74 13.94
N ALA A 556 -16.50 -4.02 14.25
CA ALA A 556 -16.89 -4.80 15.42
C ALA A 556 -16.53 -6.28 15.27
N LEU A 557 -16.83 -6.89 14.12
CA LEU A 557 -16.56 -8.31 13.84
C LEU A 557 -15.07 -8.62 13.99
N ILE A 558 -14.20 -7.81 13.39
CA ILE A 558 -12.75 -8.02 13.45
C ILE A 558 -12.22 -7.81 14.87
N GLY A 559 -12.82 -6.87 15.62
CA GLY A 559 -12.46 -6.64 17.02
C GLY A 559 -12.78 -7.84 17.93
N ILE A 560 -13.88 -8.55 17.65
CA ILE A 560 -14.34 -9.71 18.43
C ILE A 560 -13.68 -11.01 17.93
N TYR A 561 -13.56 -11.18 16.62
CA TYR A 561 -13.05 -12.40 15.98
C TYR A 561 -11.96 -12.07 14.94
N PRO A 562 -10.72 -11.74 15.37
CA PRO A 562 -9.64 -11.32 14.49
C PRO A 562 -8.96 -12.46 13.72
N LEU A 563 -9.11 -13.71 14.15
CA LEU A 563 -8.32 -14.86 13.69
C LEU A 563 -8.33 -15.04 12.15
N PRO A 564 -9.49 -15.01 11.45
CA PRO A 564 -9.49 -15.19 10.00
C PRO A 564 -8.69 -14.10 9.27
N PHE A 565 -8.79 -12.85 9.72
CA PHE A 565 -8.09 -11.72 9.12
C PHE A 565 -6.58 -11.75 9.40
N TYR A 566 -6.21 -12.25 10.59
CA TYR A 566 -4.81 -12.49 10.95
C TYR A 566 -4.19 -13.58 10.06
N GLU A 567 -4.88 -14.73 9.87
CA GLU A 567 -4.37 -15.81 9.02
C GLU A 567 -4.26 -15.39 7.55
N LEU A 568 -5.19 -14.57 7.03
CA LEU A 568 -5.10 -13.98 5.70
C LEU A 568 -3.87 -13.05 5.58
N ALA A 569 -3.64 -12.20 6.56
CA ALA A 569 -2.48 -11.31 6.59
C ALA A 569 -1.17 -12.11 6.69
N LYS A 570 -1.14 -13.17 7.52
CA LYS A 570 0.00 -14.06 7.68
C LYS A 570 0.33 -14.81 6.39
N ALA A 571 -0.66 -15.39 5.73
CA ALA A 571 -0.48 -16.07 4.46
C ALA A 571 0.04 -15.12 3.36
N SER A 572 -0.40 -13.86 3.38
CA SER A 572 0.12 -12.82 2.48
C SER A 572 1.56 -12.42 2.82
N ALA A 573 1.91 -12.35 4.09
CA ALA A 573 3.25 -12.01 4.56
C ALA A 573 4.30 -13.08 4.20
N THR A 574 3.93 -14.36 4.15
CA THR A 574 4.84 -15.46 3.85
C THR A 574 5.18 -15.60 2.36
N SER A 575 4.48 -14.88 1.48
CA SER A 575 4.73 -14.92 0.03
C SER A 575 5.79 -13.91 -0.45
N LEU A 576 6.24 -13.00 0.41
CA LEU A 576 7.32 -12.05 0.17
C LEU A 576 8.67 -12.61 0.62
#